data_a5fb52670a66719e7b053c4edb39b076
#
_entry.id   a5fb52670a66719e7b053c4edb39b076
#
_cell.length_a   1.000
_cell.length_b   1.000
_cell.length_c   1.000
_cell.angle_alpha   90.00
_cell.angle_beta   90.00
_cell.angle_gamma   90.00
#
_symmetry.space_group_name_H-M   'P 1'
#
loop_
_entity.id
_entity.type
_entity.pdbx_description
1 polymer ?
#
loop_
_entity_poly.entity_id
_entity_poly.type
_entity_poly.pdbx_seq_one_letter_code
_entity_poly.pdbx_strand_id
1 'polypeptide(L)'
;MLQSGEPLVCRRSFPSASMARRRHLSRIAVMQVLFEREKRPNITPEQSLELNVSELGDLDAVFAESLLQGVLAREQELAETIQAHAPGWTLDRMDPVSRCVLFVGAYELLYGEDAPPAVVMNEAIEIAKEFGSDESGKFVNGVLNAMAKK
;
A
#
# COMPACT_ATOMS: atom_id res chain seq x y z
N MET A 1 13.75 18.70 30.43
CA MET A 1 13.46 18.21 29.96
C MET A 1 13.41 17.61 29.28
N LEU A 2 13.48 17.51 29.02
CA LEU A 2 13.22 17.01 28.35
C LEU A 2 13.17 16.18 27.95
N GLN A 3 13.08 16.23 27.91
CA GLN A 3 13.05 15.56 27.55
C GLN A 3 12.93 14.80 27.24
N SER A 4 12.68 15.09 27.38
CA SER A 4 12.65 14.38 27.09
C SER A 4 12.83 13.52 26.73
N GLY A 5 12.82 13.70 26.55
CA GLY A 5 12.88 12.76 25.65
C GLY A 5 13.18 11.45 25.83
N GLU A 6 13.36 11.20 26.49
CA GLU A 6 13.49 10.00 26.82
C GLU A 6 12.78 8.96 26.05
N PRO A 7 11.63 9.15 25.52
CA PRO A 7 10.99 8.15 24.69
C PRO A 7 11.75 7.79 23.46
N LEU A 8 12.62 8.68 23.03
CA LEU A 8 13.42 8.39 21.87
C LEU A 8 14.24 7.14 22.02
N VAL A 9 14.73 6.94 23.22
CA VAL A 9 15.59 5.80 23.46
C VAL A 9 14.86 4.50 23.24
N CYS A 10 13.63 4.42 23.71
CA CYS A 10 12.88 3.22 23.58
C CYS A 10 12.63 2.84 22.13
N ARG A 11 12.33 3.83 21.34
CA ARG A 11 12.04 3.54 19.94
C ARG A 11 13.24 2.99 19.22
N ARG A 12 14.42 3.47 19.59
CA ARG A 12 15.62 3.01 18.93
C ARG A 12 15.96 1.57 19.25
N SER A 13 15.35 1.04 20.29
CA SER A 13 15.63 -0.32 20.68
C SER A 13 15.11 -1.35 19.67
N PHE A 14 14.22 -0.97 18.77
CA PHE A 14 13.59 -1.91 17.85
C PHE A 14 13.64 -1.39 16.41
N PRO A 15 14.84 -1.14 15.88
CA PRO A 15 14.92 -0.53 14.55
C PRO A 15 14.33 -1.39 13.45
N SER A 16 14.56 -2.71 13.48
CA SER A 16 14.04 -3.58 12.43
C SER A 16 12.52 -3.66 12.45
N ALA A 17 11.97 -3.90 13.65
CA ALA A 17 10.54 -3.94 13.80
C ALA A 17 9.93 -2.59 13.45
N SER A 18 10.60 -1.53 13.86
CA SER A 18 10.15 -0.19 13.57
C SER A 18 10.10 0.08 12.08
N MET A 19 11.11 -0.39 11.35
CA MET A 19 11.14 -0.20 9.91
C MET A 19 10.02 -0.96 9.20
N ALA A 20 9.80 -2.20 9.61
CA ALA A 20 8.73 -2.99 9.02
C ALA A 20 7.38 -2.35 9.31
N ARG A 21 7.17 -1.90 10.53
CA ARG A 21 5.94 -1.24 10.92
C ARG A 21 5.75 0.05 10.15
N ARG A 22 6.81 0.83 10.03
CA ARG A 22 6.74 2.11 9.34
C ARG A 22 6.38 1.93 7.86
N ARG A 23 6.92 0.89 7.23
CA ARG A 23 6.58 0.61 5.84
C ARG A 23 5.18 0.08 5.68
N HIS A 24 4.73 -0.72 6.65
CA HIS A 24 3.35 -1.17 6.65
C HIS A 24 2.40 0.03 6.68
N LEU A 25 2.66 0.98 7.57
CA LEU A 25 1.84 2.19 7.66
C LEU A 25 1.95 3.03 6.38
N SER A 26 3.12 3.06 5.77
CA SER A 26 3.31 3.78 4.52
C SER A 26 2.46 3.19 3.40
N ARG A 27 2.38 1.87 3.33
CA ARG A 27 1.55 1.21 2.34
C ARG A 27 0.08 1.50 2.56
N ILE A 28 -0.34 1.53 3.82
CA ILE A 28 -1.71 1.92 4.15
C ILE A 28 -1.99 3.33 3.69
N ALA A 29 -1.04 4.26 3.93
CA ALA A 29 -1.23 5.64 3.52
C ALA A 29 -1.44 5.75 2.01
N VAL A 30 -0.63 5.05 1.23
CA VAL A 30 -0.76 5.10 -0.22
C VAL A 30 -2.09 4.50 -0.67
N MET A 31 -2.46 3.37 -0.08
CA MET A 31 -3.74 2.74 -0.40
C MET A 31 -4.89 3.71 -0.13
N GLN A 32 -4.84 4.43 0.99
CA GLN A 32 -5.90 5.37 1.34
C GLN A 32 -5.94 6.57 0.40
N VAL A 33 -4.77 7.02 -0.07
CA VAL A 33 -4.73 8.09 -1.05
C VAL A 33 -5.45 7.66 -2.34
N LEU A 34 -5.17 6.45 -2.80
CA LEU A 34 -5.80 5.95 -4.01
C LEU A 34 -7.31 5.79 -3.81
N PHE A 35 -7.71 5.33 -2.63
CA PHE A 35 -9.11 5.18 -2.29
C PHE A 35 -9.82 6.52 -2.28
N GLU A 36 -9.21 7.52 -1.61
CA GLU A 36 -9.82 8.84 -1.50
C GLU A 36 -9.89 9.55 -2.85
N ARG A 37 -8.93 9.30 -3.72
CA ARG A 37 -8.92 9.93 -5.03
C ARG A 37 -10.18 9.58 -5.83
N GLU A 38 -10.69 8.37 -5.63
CA GLU A 38 -11.91 7.96 -6.31
C GLU A 38 -13.12 8.71 -5.79
N LYS A 39 -13.08 9.12 -4.53
CA LYS A 39 -14.22 9.79 -3.91
C LYS A 39 -14.12 11.30 -3.93
N ARG A 40 -12.91 11.83 -3.94
CA ARG A 40 -12.68 13.28 -3.89
C ARG A 40 -11.67 13.67 -4.94
N PRO A 41 -12.09 13.73 -6.20
CA PRO A 41 -11.14 13.99 -7.28
C PRO A 41 -10.50 15.37 -7.25
N ASN A 42 -11.06 16.31 -6.51
CA ASN A 42 -10.49 17.65 -6.47
C ASN A 42 -9.38 17.82 -5.43
N ILE A 43 -9.09 16.78 -4.65
CA ILE A 43 -7.93 16.81 -3.75
C ILE A 43 -6.78 16.12 -4.47
N THR A 44 -5.61 16.77 -4.50
CA THR A 44 -4.47 16.17 -5.19
C THR A 44 -3.95 14.99 -4.39
N PRO A 45 -3.33 14.02 -5.07
CA PRO A 45 -2.74 12.88 -4.33
C PRO A 45 -1.72 13.33 -3.30
N GLU A 46 -0.95 14.38 -3.59
CA GLU A 46 0.05 14.88 -2.64
C GLU A 46 -0.60 15.43 -1.38
N GLN A 47 -1.69 16.17 -1.55
CA GLN A 47 -2.43 16.68 -0.40
C GLN A 47 -3.03 15.56 0.42
N SER A 48 -3.59 14.58 -0.25
CA SER A 48 -4.17 13.43 0.42
C SER A 48 -3.11 12.67 1.20
N LEU A 49 -1.92 12.50 0.61
CA LEU A 49 -0.85 11.80 1.29
C LEU A 49 -0.42 12.53 2.55
N GLU A 50 -0.29 13.85 2.48
CA GLU A 50 0.07 14.64 3.64
C GLU A 50 -0.89 14.42 4.78
N LEU A 51 -2.18 14.42 4.49
CA LEU A 51 -3.19 14.22 5.52
C LEU A 51 -3.09 12.82 6.13
N ASN A 52 -2.93 11.81 5.29
CA ASN A 52 -2.84 10.45 5.79
C ASN A 52 -1.57 10.20 6.58
N VAL A 53 -0.47 10.80 6.16
CA VAL A 53 0.78 10.70 6.90
C VAL A 53 0.62 11.27 8.30
N SER A 54 -0.01 12.43 8.41
CA SER A 54 -0.16 13.05 9.72
C SER A 54 -1.08 12.24 10.63
N GLU A 55 -2.04 11.52 10.07
CA GLU A 55 -2.98 10.74 10.88
C GLU A 55 -2.45 9.39 11.29
N LEU A 56 -1.63 8.77 10.45
CA LEU A 56 -1.16 7.41 10.72
C LEU A 56 0.02 7.34 11.66
N GLY A 57 0.72 8.44 11.84
CA GLY A 57 1.78 8.52 12.83
C GLY A 57 3.15 8.27 12.25
N ASP A 58 3.92 7.37 12.87
CA ASP A 58 5.33 7.19 12.51
C ASP A 58 5.46 6.23 11.33
N LEU A 59 5.47 6.76 10.14
CA LEU A 59 5.66 5.97 8.95
C LEU A 59 6.87 6.49 8.16
N ASP A 60 7.23 5.76 7.11
CA ASP A 60 8.36 6.12 6.27
C ASP A 60 7.83 7.00 5.12
N ALA A 61 7.89 8.31 5.32
CA ALA A 61 7.30 9.23 4.37
C ALA A 61 7.99 9.20 3.01
N VAL A 62 9.31 8.98 2.99
CA VAL A 62 10.04 8.89 1.74
C VAL A 62 9.59 7.67 0.94
N PHE A 63 9.44 6.54 1.63
CA PHE A 63 8.97 5.32 1.00
C PHE A 63 7.53 5.51 0.48
N ALA A 64 6.67 6.14 1.29
CA ALA A 64 5.30 6.37 0.89
C ALA A 64 5.20 7.24 -0.35
N GLU A 65 5.98 8.32 -0.38
CA GLU A 65 5.94 9.22 -1.52
C GLU A 65 6.46 8.54 -2.78
N SER A 66 7.56 7.81 -2.65
CA SER A 66 8.12 7.08 -3.78
C SER A 66 7.13 6.05 -4.32
N LEU A 67 6.47 5.34 -3.40
CA LEU A 67 5.49 4.32 -3.77
C LEU A 67 4.29 4.95 -4.49
N LEU A 68 3.78 6.05 -3.96
CA LEU A 68 2.65 6.72 -4.58
C LEU A 68 3.01 7.22 -5.98
N GLN A 69 4.16 7.88 -6.12
CA GLN A 69 4.56 8.39 -7.41
C GLN A 69 4.77 7.26 -8.42
N GLY A 70 5.32 6.15 -7.97
CA GLY A 70 5.52 5.01 -8.83
C GLY A 70 4.20 4.43 -9.34
N VAL A 71 3.23 4.30 -8.45
CA VAL A 71 1.91 3.79 -8.84
C VAL A 71 1.26 4.73 -9.84
N LEU A 72 1.29 6.03 -9.54
CA LEU A 72 0.63 7.00 -10.42
C LEU A 72 1.28 7.07 -11.79
N ALA A 73 2.60 6.94 -11.85
CA ALA A 73 3.31 7.01 -13.11
C ALA A 73 3.02 5.82 -14.01
N ARG A 74 2.62 4.68 -13.43
CA ARG A 74 2.38 3.46 -14.19
C ARG A 74 0.95 2.96 -14.06
N GLU A 75 0.05 3.86 -13.77
CA GLU A 75 -1.32 3.48 -13.43
C GLU A 75 -1.98 2.67 -14.55
N GLN A 76 -1.84 3.10 -15.79
CA GLN A 76 -2.44 2.40 -16.91
C GLN A 76 -1.87 1.00 -17.08
N GLU A 77 -0.57 0.89 -17.01
CA GLU A 77 0.12 -0.38 -17.15
C GLU A 77 -0.28 -1.34 -16.03
N LEU A 78 -0.34 -0.82 -14.80
CA LEU A 78 -0.74 -1.63 -13.66
C LEU A 78 -2.19 -2.11 -13.81
N ALA A 79 -3.06 -1.23 -14.27
CA ALA A 79 -4.46 -1.59 -14.48
C ALA A 79 -4.57 -2.75 -15.45
N GLU A 80 -3.82 -2.69 -16.54
CA GLU A 80 -3.88 -3.75 -17.54
C GLU A 80 -3.33 -5.07 -17.00
N THR A 81 -2.26 -4.99 -16.23
CA THR A 81 -1.66 -6.19 -15.66
C THR A 81 -2.59 -6.84 -14.65
N ILE A 82 -3.20 -6.04 -13.78
CA ILE A 82 -4.12 -6.56 -12.79
C ILE A 82 -5.32 -7.22 -13.49
N GLN A 83 -5.86 -6.55 -14.50
CA GLN A 83 -6.99 -7.10 -15.27
C GLN A 83 -6.64 -8.44 -15.89
N ALA A 84 -5.43 -8.54 -16.43
CA ALA A 84 -5.01 -9.77 -17.10
C ALA A 84 -4.92 -10.94 -16.13
N HIS A 85 -4.72 -10.67 -14.86
CA HIS A 85 -4.58 -11.72 -13.85
C HIS A 85 -5.80 -11.87 -12.96
N ALA A 86 -6.90 -11.23 -13.33
CA ALA A 86 -8.16 -11.35 -12.60
C ALA A 86 -9.29 -11.63 -13.61
N PRO A 87 -9.25 -12.79 -14.28
CA PRO A 87 -10.22 -13.06 -15.31
C PRO A 87 -11.64 -13.06 -14.75
N GLY A 88 -12.54 -12.46 -15.48
CA GLY A 88 -13.92 -12.35 -15.05
C GLY A 88 -14.23 -11.17 -14.17
N TRP A 89 -13.20 -10.40 -13.79
CA TRP A 89 -13.40 -9.22 -12.93
C TRP A 89 -12.84 -7.99 -13.59
N THR A 90 -13.68 -6.99 -13.83
CA THR A 90 -13.18 -5.70 -14.28
C THR A 90 -12.82 -4.87 -13.03
N LEU A 91 -11.94 -3.91 -13.22
CA LEU A 91 -11.49 -3.10 -12.10
C LEU A 91 -12.63 -2.37 -11.41
N ASP A 92 -13.58 -1.86 -12.19
CA ASP A 92 -14.69 -1.11 -11.62
C ASP A 92 -15.67 -2.01 -10.86
N ARG A 93 -15.63 -3.32 -11.07
CA ARG A 93 -16.47 -4.25 -10.33
C ARG A 93 -15.81 -4.79 -9.08
N MET A 94 -14.52 -4.58 -8.96
CA MET A 94 -13.81 -5.01 -7.75
C MET A 94 -14.19 -4.13 -6.59
N ASP A 95 -14.16 -4.71 -5.40
CA ASP A 95 -14.29 -3.97 -4.16
C ASP A 95 -13.20 -2.88 -4.12
N PRO A 96 -13.54 -1.62 -3.76
CA PRO A 96 -12.57 -0.52 -3.85
C PRO A 96 -11.29 -0.75 -3.04
N VAL A 97 -11.41 -1.38 -1.87
CA VAL A 97 -10.21 -1.66 -1.08
C VAL A 97 -9.31 -2.63 -1.82
N SER A 98 -9.87 -3.71 -2.36
CA SER A 98 -9.09 -4.68 -3.12
C SER A 98 -8.42 -4.03 -4.31
N ARG A 99 -9.15 -3.19 -5.03
CA ARG A 99 -8.60 -2.51 -6.20
C ARG A 99 -7.40 -1.66 -5.83
N CYS A 100 -7.53 -0.84 -4.77
CA CYS A 100 -6.45 0.05 -4.37
C CYS A 100 -5.25 -0.73 -3.83
N VAL A 101 -5.51 -1.78 -3.06
CA VAL A 101 -4.43 -2.62 -2.54
C VAL A 101 -3.70 -3.31 -3.69
N LEU A 102 -4.44 -3.73 -4.71
CA LEU A 102 -3.81 -4.39 -5.85
C LEU A 102 -2.87 -3.46 -6.61
N PHE A 103 -3.22 -2.18 -6.74
CA PHE A 103 -2.30 -1.24 -7.38
C PHE A 103 -0.99 -1.13 -6.61
N VAL A 104 -1.07 -1.02 -5.30
CA VAL A 104 0.13 -0.92 -4.47
C VAL A 104 0.94 -2.20 -4.55
N GLY A 105 0.27 -3.34 -4.37
CA GLY A 105 0.97 -4.62 -4.39
C GLY A 105 1.56 -4.95 -5.74
N ALA A 106 0.82 -4.68 -6.80
CA ALA A 106 1.32 -4.94 -8.15
C ALA A 106 2.54 -4.09 -8.45
N TYR A 107 2.51 -2.82 -8.07
CA TYR A 107 3.67 -1.97 -8.30
C TYR A 107 4.89 -2.51 -7.58
N GLU A 108 4.73 -2.89 -6.31
CA GLU A 108 5.88 -3.41 -5.57
C GLU A 108 6.38 -4.74 -6.12
N LEU A 109 5.49 -5.61 -6.59
CA LEU A 109 5.91 -6.88 -7.18
C LEU A 109 6.71 -6.68 -8.46
N LEU A 110 6.29 -5.74 -9.29
CA LEU A 110 6.89 -5.58 -10.60
C LEU A 110 8.07 -4.63 -10.59
N TYR A 111 8.06 -3.62 -9.76
CA TYR A 111 9.07 -2.56 -9.82
C TYR A 111 9.76 -2.29 -8.50
N GLY A 112 9.26 -2.81 -7.40
CA GLY A 112 9.90 -2.61 -6.11
C GLY A 112 11.14 -3.46 -5.97
N GLU A 113 12.10 -2.96 -5.21
CA GLU A 113 13.37 -3.68 -5.04
C GLU A 113 13.69 -3.94 -3.58
N ASP A 114 12.88 -3.37 -2.69
CA ASP A 114 13.21 -3.40 -1.27
C ASP A 114 12.68 -4.63 -0.55
N ALA A 115 11.61 -5.23 -1.05
CA ALA A 115 10.97 -6.33 -0.35
C ALA A 115 10.82 -7.54 -1.26
N PRO A 116 11.04 -8.75 -0.74
CA PRO A 116 10.80 -9.94 -1.55
C PRO A 116 9.31 -10.12 -1.85
N PRO A 117 8.98 -10.85 -2.92
CA PRO A 117 7.58 -11.03 -3.28
C PRO A 117 6.70 -11.55 -2.16
N ALA A 118 7.22 -12.47 -1.33
CA ALA A 118 6.42 -13.01 -0.23
C ALA A 118 6.01 -11.92 0.77
N VAL A 119 6.92 -10.99 1.03
CA VAL A 119 6.60 -9.89 1.95
C VAL A 119 5.58 -8.96 1.33
N VAL A 120 5.76 -8.62 0.06
CA VAL A 120 4.82 -7.75 -0.64
C VAL A 120 3.42 -8.34 -0.60
N MET A 121 3.31 -9.62 -0.92
CA MET A 121 2.01 -10.28 -0.95
C MET A 121 1.37 -10.35 0.42
N ASN A 122 2.16 -10.70 1.44
CA ASN A 122 1.65 -10.75 2.80
C ASN A 122 1.12 -9.41 3.28
N GLU A 123 1.87 -8.35 2.99
CA GLU A 123 1.44 -7.01 3.37
C GLU A 123 0.14 -6.63 2.68
N ALA A 124 0.03 -6.92 1.40
CA ALA A 124 -1.18 -6.59 0.64
C ALA A 124 -2.38 -7.35 1.19
N ILE A 125 -2.20 -8.63 1.49
CA ILE A 125 -3.28 -9.45 2.02
C ILE A 125 -3.75 -8.92 3.36
N GLU A 126 -2.81 -8.57 4.24
CA GLU A 126 -3.17 -8.06 5.56
C GLU A 126 -3.93 -6.74 5.46
N ILE A 127 -3.47 -5.85 4.60
CA ILE A 127 -4.14 -4.57 4.44
C ILE A 127 -5.54 -4.77 3.86
N ALA A 128 -5.68 -5.66 2.89
CA ALA A 128 -6.98 -5.95 2.30
C ALA A 128 -7.95 -6.51 3.34
N LYS A 129 -7.45 -7.36 4.24
CA LYS A 129 -8.30 -7.92 5.28
C LYS A 129 -8.67 -6.87 6.32
N GLU A 130 -7.73 -6.00 6.64
CA GLU A 130 -7.95 -5.00 7.67
C GLU A 130 -8.98 -3.95 7.25
N PHE A 131 -8.88 -3.48 6.02
CA PHE A 131 -9.74 -2.41 5.54
C PHE A 131 -10.92 -2.89 4.69
N GLY A 132 -10.89 -4.12 4.24
CA GLY A 132 -11.98 -4.73 3.49
C GLY A 132 -12.57 -5.88 4.27
N SER A 133 -12.28 -7.11 3.84
CA SER A 133 -12.83 -8.30 4.48
C SER A 133 -11.88 -9.47 4.22
N ASP A 134 -12.20 -10.62 4.82
CA ASP A 134 -11.46 -11.83 4.53
C ASP A 134 -11.52 -12.18 3.04
N GLU A 135 -12.67 -11.94 2.43
CA GLU A 135 -12.84 -12.17 1.00
C GLU A 135 -11.92 -11.27 0.18
N SER A 136 -11.78 -10.02 0.62
CA SER A 136 -10.85 -9.10 -0.04
C SER A 136 -9.43 -9.65 0.01
N GLY A 137 -9.04 -10.16 1.17
CA GLY A 137 -7.71 -10.76 1.31
C GLY A 137 -7.49 -11.93 0.39
N LYS A 138 -8.48 -12.80 0.28
CA LYS A 138 -8.38 -13.96 -0.59
C LYS A 138 -8.29 -13.55 -2.06
N PHE A 139 -9.08 -12.58 -2.45
CA PHE A 139 -9.08 -12.11 -3.83
C PHE A 139 -7.73 -11.50 -4.18
N VAL A 140 -7.21 -10.64 -3.31
CA VAL A 140 -5.92 -10.00 -3.53
C VAL A 140 -4.82 -11.06 -3.62
N ASN A 141 -4.87 -12.04 -2.73
CA ASN A 141 -3.89 -13.11 -2.76
C ASN A 141 -3.90 -13.85 -4.10
N GLY A 142 -5.09 -14.17 -4.60
CA GLY A 142 -5.20 -14.88 -5.86
C GLY A 142 -4.61 -14.11 -7.03
N VAL A 143 -4.90 -12.82 -7.10
CA VAL A 143 -4.42 -12.01 -8.21
C VAL A 143 -2.90 -11.82 -8.13
N LEU A 144 -2.40 -11.45 -6.96
CA LEU A 144 -0.96 -11.21 -6.82
C LEU A 144 -0.15 -12.50 -6.98
N ASN A 145 -0.69 -13.61 -6.51
CA ASN A 145 -0.03 -14.88 -6.68
C ASN A 145 0.08 -15.25 -8.16
N ALA A 146 -0.97 -15.01 -8.91
CA ALA A 146 -0.93 -15.26 -10.36
C ALA A 146 0.10 -14.38 -11.04
N MET A 147 0.20 -13.12 -10.62
CA MET A 147 1.20 -12.22 -11.17
C MET A 147 2.61 -12.65 -10.84
N ALA A 148 2.83 -13.13 -9.63
CA ALA A 148 4.16 -13.51 -9.19
C ALA A 148 4.65 -14.79 -9.83
N LYS A 149 3.75 -15.61 -10.32
CA LYS A 149 4.13 -16.91 -10.89
C LYS A 149 4.64 -16.86 -12.30
N LYS A 150 4.43 -15.77 -13.02
CA LYS A 150 4.86 -15.76 -14.40
C LYS A 150 6.36 -15.80 -14.61
#